data_41a2fc08ba9a4ec82f17fd125b024288
#
_entry.id   41a2fc08ba9a4ec82f17fd125b024288
#
_cell.length_a   1.000
_cell.length_b   1.000
_cell.length_c   1.000
_cell.angle_alpha   90.00
_cell.angle_beta   90.00
_cell.angle_gamma   90.00
#
_symmetry.space_group_name_H-M   'P 1'
#
loop_
_entity.id
_entity.type
_entity.pdbx_description
1 polymer ?
#
loop_
_entity_poly.entity_id
_entity_poly.type
_entity_poly.pdbx_seq_one_letter_code
_entity_poly.pdbx_strand_id
1 'polypeptide(L)'
;MYHQEARFYQLIKQRGHLSQEDETDYLRLLTGLEGEARLAQVIQDLGLSTFYLTDLWIPLGKGTQIDGLLLVPQRLYLVEIKHYGGQFLYQGFASRLNGRPYQHDLLVQVARAQSLLQQFLRSQQLDCQLVSKLIFSQDHLQVEGLAAGQYMLWPQALTWLQGLADQMAGQPCSRRQQLLLDLLRPLQHASPYRPRQLTSIERQTLLSGIGCPRCLRLGMTSSRYKVSCPHYGFGEDKAAACLRSACEWALLNHDLPLSRSAISNYMGSKQLDRTLQRQLAQHFHSLHKGHHACYQNDYATVYQCLSQYDGV
;
A
#
# COMPACT_ATOMS: atom_id res chain seq x y z
N MET A 1 -0.63 -3.35 0.67
CA MET A 1 -1.96 -3.45 1.33
C MET A 1 -2.36 -2.14 2.00
N TYR A 2 -1.54 -1.61 2.89
CA TYR A 2 -1.85 -0.39 3.65
C TYR A 2 -2.19 0.82 2.77
N HIS A 3 -1.52 1.01 1.64
CA HIS A 3 -1.81 2.10 0.71
C HIS A 3 -3.25 2.07 0.19
N GLN A 4 -3.78 0.90 -0.19
CA GLN A 4 -5.15 0.79 -0.71
C GLN A 4 -6.20 0.96 0.38
N GLU A 5 -5.95 0.42 1.57
CA GLU A 5 -6.84 0.58 2.71
C GLU A 5 -6.85 2.04 3.20
N ALA A 6 -5.69 2.69 3.29
CA ALA A 6 -5.61 4.11 3.59
C ALA A 6 -6.33 4.96 2.52
N ARG A 7 -6.17 4.61 1.23
CA ARG A 7 -6.88 5.27 0.14
C ARG A 7 -8.39 5.06 0.23
N PHE A 8 -8.86 3.88 0.63
CA PHE A 8 -10.28 3.62 0.87
C PHE A 8 -10.85 4.57 1.93
N TYR A 9 -10.22 4.68 3.09
CA TYR A 9 -10.65 5.62 4.14
C TYR A 9 -10.52 7.09 3.70
N GLN A 10 -9.47 7.43 2.96
CA GLN A 10 -9.30 8.75 2.39
C GLN A 10 -10.45 9.12 1.46
N LEU A 11 -10.91 8.21 0.61
CA LEU A 11 -12.03 8.42 -0.29
C LEU A 11 -13.36 8.57 0.46
N ILE A 12 -13.58 7.81 1.53
CA ILE A 12 -14.76 7.99 2.40
C ILE A 12 -14.71 9.38 3.04
N LYS A 13 -13.56 9.77 3.61
CA LYS A 13 -13.39 11.10 4.25
C LYS A 13 -13.55 12.25 3.26
N GLN A 14 -13.13 12.08 2.02
CA GLN A 14 -13.32 13.06 0.95
C GLN A 14 -14.79 13.26 0.57
N ARG A 15 -15.63 12.21 0.69
CA ARG A 15 -17.00 12.17 0.19
C ARG A 15 -18.06 12.12 1.27
N GLY A 16 -17.68 12.03 2.53
CA GLY A 16 -18.59 11.88 3.65
C GLY A 16 -17.86 11.97 4.98
N HIS A 17 -18.23 11.10 5.89
CA HIS A 17 -17.65 11.04 7.24
C HIS A 17 -17.17 9.63 7.54
N LEU A 18 -16.01 9.54 8.20
CA LEU A 18 -15.55 8.29 8.81
C LEU A 18 -16.27 8.12 10.16
N SER A 19 -16.57 6.88 10.52
CA SER A 19 -16.89 6.54 11.90
C SER A 19 -15.67 6.77 12.80
N GLN A 20 -15.86 6.84 14.11
CA GLN A 20 -14.75 6.99 15.07
C GLN A 20 -13.78 5.78 15.00
N GLU A 21 -14.30 4.59 14.73
CA GLU A 21 -13.50 3.38 14.54
C GLU A 21 -12.68 3.46 13.26
N ASP A 22 -13.31 3.78 12.14
CA ASP A 22 -12.63 3.96 10.84
C ASP A 22 -11.57 5.07 10.90
N GLU A 23 -11.82 6.16 11.61
CA GLU A 23 -10.83 7.24 11.75
C GLU A 23 -9.61 6.78 12.55
N THR A 24 -9.82 5.98 13.59
CA THR A 24 -8.75 5.38 14.39
C THR A 24 -7.91 4.44 13.53
N ASP A 25 -8.56 3.58 12.74
CA ASP A 25 -7.87 2.65 11.82
C ASP A 25 -7.13 3.40 10.72
N TYR A 26 -7.74 4.43 10.15
CA TYR A 26 -7.10 5.27 9.15
C TYR A 26 -5.84 5.95 9.67
N LEU A 27 -5.88 6.55 10.86
CA LEU A 27 -4.71 7.18 11.47
C LEU A 27 -3.60 6.16 11.77
N ARG A 28 -3.96 4.95 12.21
CA ARG A 28 -3.01 3.85 12.42
C ARG A 28 -2.31 3.46 11.11
N LEU A 29 -3.06 3.35 10.01
CA LEU A 29 -2.52 3.05 8.69
C LEU A 29 -1.58 4.16 8.20
N LEU A 30 -1.96 5.42 8.34
CA LEU A 30 -1.11 6.55 7.96
C LEU A 30 0.22 6.55 8.73
N THR A 31 0.17 6.28 10.04
CA THR A 31 1.37 6.15 10.87
C THR A 31 2.28 5.01 10.38
N GLY A 32 1.71 3.87 10.00
CA GLY A 32 2.47 2.76 9.42
C GLY A 32 3.16 3.15 8.10
N LEU A 33 2.39 3.76 7.19
CA LEU A 33 2.90 4.23 5.89
C LEU A 33 4.01 5.29 6.03
N GLU A 34 3.93 6.16 7.04
CA GLU A 34 4.98 7.14 7.33
C GLU A 34 6.31 6.45 7.68
N GLY A 35 6.25 5.40 8.49
CA GLY A 35 7.43 4.61 8.81
C GLY A 35 8.04 3.90 7.60
N GLU A 36 7.20 3.30 6.75
CA GLU A 36 7.63 2.64 5.52
C GLU A 36 8.25 3.66 4.54
N ALA A 37 7.63 4.83 4.36
CA ALA A 37 8.13 5.89 3.51
C ALA A 37 9.48 6.44 4.01
N ARG A 38 9.63 6.61 5.33
CA ARG A 38 10.88 7.05 5.94
C ARG A 38 12.03 6.08 5.65
N LEU A 39 11.79 4.79 5.77
CA LEU A 39 12.78 3.76 5.43
C LEU A 39 13.11 3.75 3.94
N ALA A 40 12.08 3.80 3.08
CA ALA A 40 12.25 3.80 1.63
C ALA A 40 13.06 5.00 1.15
N GLN A 41 12.87 6.18 1.75
CA GLN A 41 13.65 7.38 1.43
C GLN A 41 15.13 7.17 1.74
N VAL A 42 15.47 6.67 2.94
CA VAL A 42 16.87 6.40 3.30
C VAL A 42 17.50 5.37 2.36
N ILE A 43 16.78 4.31 2.01
CA ILE A 43 17.23 3.30 1.05
C ILE A 43 17.49 3.90 -0.33
N GLN A 44 16.64 4.84 -0.75
CA GLN A 44 16.83 5.59 -1.99
C GLN A 44 18.07 6.48 -1.95
N ASP A 45 18.23 7.24 -0.89
CA ASP A 45 19.36 8.18 -0.70
C ASP A 45 20.70 7.43 -0.67
N LEU A 46 20.71 6.21 -0.15
CA LEU A 46 21.86 5.31 -0.12
C LEU A 46 22.09 4.52 -1.42
N GLY A 47 21.26 4.71 -2.45
CA GLY A 47 21.39 4.00 -3.74
C GLY A 47 21.03 2.52 -3.70
N LEU A 48 20.30 2.06 -2.69
CA LEU A 48 19.94 0.65 -2.49
C LEU A 48 18.59 0.27 -3.11
N SER A 49 17.86 1.20 -3.74
CA SER A 49 16.49 1.02 -4.23
C SER A 49 16.33 -0.15 -5.21
N THR A 50 17.33 -0.41 -6.05
CA THR A 50 17.30 -1.53 -7.01
C THR A 50 17.15 -2.89 -6.32
N PHE A 51 17.64 -2.99 -5.10
CA PHE A 51 17.71 -4.21 -4.31
C PHE A 51 16.66 -4.25 -3.18
N TYR A 52 15.79 -3.27 -3.11
CA TYR A 52 14.75 -3.17 -2.09
C TYR A 52 13.37 -3.40 -2.70
N LEU A 53 12.65 -4.37 -2.16
CA LEU A 53 11.27 -4.68 -2.53
C LEU A 53 10.37 -4.41 -1.33
N THR A 54 9.23 -3.78 -1.56
CA THR A 54 8.25 -3.42 -0.53
C THR A 54 6.92 -4.10 -0.77
N ASP A 55 6.12 -4.23 0.29
CA ASP A 55 4.73 -4.73 0.25
C ASP A 55 4.60 -6.05 -0.52
N LEU A 56 5.44 -7.05 -0.15
CA LEU A 56 5.37 -8.37 -0.77
C LEU A 56 4.31 -9.23 -0.10
N TRP A 57 3.55 -9.93 -0.91
CA TRP A 57 2.64 -10.97 -0.46
C TRP A 57 3.21 -12.36 -0.77
N ILE A 58 3.53 -13.13 0.26
CA ILE A 58 3.99 -14.52 0.10
C ILE A 58 2.78 -15.45 0.13
N PRO A 59 2.39 -16.07 -1.00
CA PRO A 59 1.15 -16.84 -1.14
C PRO A 59 1.33 -18.30 -0.66
N LEU A 60 1.76 -18.50 0.60
CA LEU A 60 1.95 -19.81 1.17
C LEU A 60 1.07 -20.02 2.40
N GLY A 61 0.25 -21.06 2.41
CA GLY A 61 -0.76 -21.29 3.45
C GLY A 61 -1.78 -20.16 3.50
N LYS A 62 -1.90 -19.51 4.66
CA LYS A 62 -2.76 -18.30 4.80
C LYS A 62 -2.10 -17.04 4.22
N GLY A 63 -0.88 -17.16 3.72
CA GLY A 63 -0.07 -16.05 3.26
C GLY A 63 0.45 -15.16 4.38
N THR A 64 1.38 -14.29 4.00
CA THR A 64 1.90 -13.23 4.88
C THR A 64 2.36 -12.04 4.05
N GLN A 65 2.18 -10.86 4.59
CA GLN A 65 2.77 -9.64 4.05
C GLN A 65 4.15 -9.44 4.65
N ILE A 66 5.05 -8.88 3.85
CA ILE A 66 6.39 -8.47 4.25
C ILE A 66 6.51 -6.99 3.89
N ASP A 67 6.80 -6.13 4.87
CA ASP A 67 6.91 -4.69 4.68
C ASP A 67 8.07 -4.35 3.75
N GLY A 68 9.24 -4.97 3.96
CA GLY A 68 10.40 -4.76 3.14
C GLY A 68 11.31 -5.97 3.04
N LEU A 69 11.96 -6.11 1.88
CA LEU A 69 12.97 -7.13 1.64
C LEU A 69 14.17 -6.50 0.93
N LEU A 70 15.35 -6.55 1.56
CA LEU A 70 16.58 -6.01 1.01
C LEU A 70 17.52 -7.15 0.59
N LEU A 71 17.89 -7.15 -0.70
CA LEU A 71 18.69 -8.19 -1.33
C LEU A 71 20.17 -7.76 -1.38
N VAL A 72 20.99 -8.35 -0.53
CA VAL A 72 22.45 -8.19 -0.64
C VAL A 72 23.09 -9.45 -1.25
N PRO A 73 24.34 -9.45 -1.71
CA PRO A 73 24.90 -10.53 -2.52
C PRO A 73 24.78 -11.93 -1.91
N GLN A 74 24.84 -12.05 -0.59
CA GLN A 74 24.84 -13.36 0.10
C GLN A 74 23.66 -13.58 1.02
N ARG A 75 22.81 -12.55 1.25
CA ARG A 75 21.73 -12.58 2.24
C ARG A 75 20.50 -11.84 1.74
N LEU A 76 19.36 -12.26 2.29
CA LEU A 76 18.12 -11.50 2.24
C LEU A 76 17.81 -10.96 3.64
N TYR A 77 17.57 -9.67 3.72
CA TYR A 77 17.09 -9.06 4.95
C TYR A 77 15.58 -8.82 4.84
N LEU A 78 14.81 -9.57 5.64
CA LEU A 78 13.40 -9.29 5.85
C LEU A 78 13.31 -8.15 6.85
N VAL A 79 12.72 -7.04 6.44
CA VAL A 79 12.56 -5.85 7.28
C VAL A 79 11.10 -5.73 7.67
N GLU A 80 10.85 -5.74 8.97
CA GLU A 80 9.58 -5.37 9.60
C GLU A 80 9.77 -4.00 10.22
N ILE A 81 8.93 -3.04 9.86
CA ILE A 81 9.04 -1.67 10.36
C ILE A 81 7.87 -1.29 11.25
N LYS A 82 8.17 -0.63 12.35
CA LYS A 82 7.16 -0.11 13.28
C LYS A 82 7.45 1.36 13.57
N HIS A 83 6.45 2.20 13.36
CA HIS A 83 6.55 3.65 13.53
C HIS A 83 5.84 4.10 14.82
N TYR A 84 6.35 3.64 15.97
CA TYR A 84 5.76 3.93 17.27
C TYR A 84 6.56 4.99 18.01
N GLY A 85 5.85 5.94 18.62
CA GLY A 85 6.43 6.90 19.55
C GLY A 85 6.05 6.58 21.00
N GLY A 86 6.85 7.10 21.95
CA GLY A 86 6.61 6.93 23.38
C GLY A 86 7.25 5.68 23.97
N GLN A 87 6.48 4.82 24.65
CA GLN A 87 7.01 3.65 25.36
C GLN A 87 6.37 2.36 24.84
N PHE A 88 7.19 1.41 24.44
CA PHE A 88 6.78 0.05 24.07
C PHE A 88 7.32 -0.97 25.06
N LEU A 89 6.42 -1.61 25.81
CA LEU A 89 6.72 -2.71 26.73
C LEU A 89 6.37 -4.03 26.05
N TYR A 90 7.37 -4.86 25.76
CA TYR A 90 7.17 -6.17 25.18
C TYR A 90 6.99 -7.23 26.27
N GLN A 91 5.88 -7.95 26.19
CA GLN A 91 5.54 -9.10 27.06
C GLN A 91 4.79 -10.18 26.26
N GLY A 92 5.26 -10.47 25.04
CA GLY A 92 4.55 -11.34 24.11
C GLY A 92 3.16 -10.79 23.78
N PHE A 93 2.13 -11.59 23.92
CA PHE A 93 0.73 -11.17 23.68
C PHE A 93 0.19 -10.16 24.72
N ALA A 94 0.86 -9.97 25.84
CA ALA A 94 0.51 -8.96 26.86
C ALA A 94 1.24 -7.63 26.67
N SER A 95 1.90 -7.43 25.53
CA SER A 95 2.66 -6.22 25.19
C SER A 95 1.78 -4.96 25.24
N ARG A 96 2.41 -3.82 25.53
CA ARG A 96 1.72 -2.54 25.63
C ARG A 96 2.46 -1.44 24.86
N LEU A 97 1.69 -0.55 24.23
CA LEU A 97 2.18 0.67 23.62
C LEU A 97 1.53 1.87 24.32
N ASN A 98 2.36 2.71 24.96
CA ASN A 98 1.89 3.85 25.74
C ASN A 98 0.85 3.46 26.81
N GLY A 99 1.09 2.34 27.50
CA GLY A 99 0.20 1.79 28.52
C GLY A 99 -1.05 1.07 28.01
N ARG A 100 -1.37 1.17 26.70
CA ARG A 100 -2.52 0.49 26.07
C ARG A 100 -2.14 -0.91 25.60
N PRO A 101 -3.04 -1.91 25.67
CA PRO A 101 -2.78 -3.25 25.14
C PRO A 101 -2.39 -3.21 23.66
N TYR A 102 -1.33 -3.96 23.32
CA TYR A 102 -0.89 -4.18 21.96
C TYR A 102 -1.27 -5.60 21.53
N GLN A 103 -2.11 -5.72 20.51
CA GLN A 103 -2.83 -6.97 20.19
C GLN A 103 -1.98 -8.06 19.52
N HIS A 104 -0.75 -7.76 19.13
CA HIS A 104 0.09 -8.67 18.36
C HIS A 104 1.41 -8.96 19.08
N ASP A 105 1.91 -10.18 18.91
CA ASP A 105 3.28 -10.50 19.30
C ASP A 105 4.21 -10.23 18.10
N LEU A 106 5.03 -9.17 18.23
CA LEU A 106 5.93 -8.73 17.16
C LEU A 106 6.96 -9.79 16.77
N LEU A 107 7.52 -10.51 17.75
CA LEU A 107 8.54 -11.52 17.45
C LEU A 107 7.91 -12.74 16.76
N VAL A 108 6.71 -13.14 17.15
CA VAL A 108 5.94 -14.22 16.47
C VAL A 108 5.59 -13.79 15.05
N GLN A 109 5.18 -12.53 14.83
CA GLN A 109 4.90 -11.99 13.50
C GLN A 109 6.11 -12.08 12.59
N VAL A 110 7.26 -11.57 13.05
CA VAL A 110 8.53 -11.60 12.30
C VAL A 110 9.00 -13.03 12.00
N ALA A 111 8.97 -13.91 13.02
CA ALA A 111 9.37 -15.30 12.87
C ALA A 111 8.48 -16.06 11.87
N ARG A 112 7.17 -15.80 11.89
CA ARG A 112 6.22 -16.38 10.94
C ARG A 112 6.52 -15.90 9.50
N ALA A 113 6.71 -14.60 9.29
CA ALA A 113 7.03 -14.04 7.98
C ALA A 113 8.34 -14.63 7.44
N GLN A 114 9.37 -14.72 8.28
CA GLN A 114 10.64 -15.36 7.95
C GLN A 114 10.47 -16.82 7.55
N SER A 115 9.71 -17.60 8.33
CA SER A 115 9.48 -19.04 8.06
C SER A 115 8.75 -19.23 6.73
N LEU A 116 7.70 -18.46 6.45
CA LEU A 116 6.94 -18.58 5.21
C LEU A 116 7.76 -18.17 3.98
N LEU A 117 8.54 -17.07 4.07
CA LEU A 117 9.44 -16.68 3.00
C LEU A 117 10.52 -17.75 2.74
N GLN A 118 11.10 -18.33 3.79
CA GLN A 118 12.09 -19.41 3.66
C GLN A 118 11.48 -20.65 2.98
N GLN A 119 10.27 -21.04 3.35
CA GLN A 119 9.56 -22.17 2.72
C GLN A 119 9.24 -21.85 1.26
N PHE A 120 8.78 -20.64 0.96
CA PHE A 120 8.52 -20.19 -0.42
C PHE A 120 9.78 -20.27 -1.27
N LEU A 121 10.91 -19.72 -0.81
CA LEU A 121 12.19 -19.76 -1.55
C LEU A 121 12.66 -21.20 -1.78
N ARG A 122 12.56 -22.08 -0.79
CA ARG A 122 12.90 -23.51 -0.93
C ARG A 122 12.00 -24.21 -1.95
N SER A 123 10.72 -23.91 -2.01
CA SER A 123 9.80 -24.45 -3.03
C SER A 123 10.20 -24.05 -4.45
N GLN A 124 10.90 -22.92 -4.60
CA GLN A 124 11.48 -22.45 -5.86
C GLN A 124 12.93 -22.91 -6.07
N GLN A 125 13.41 -23.87 -5.26
CA GLN A 125 14.77 -24.41 -5.29
C GLN A 125 15.88 -23.32 -5.06
N LEU A 126 15.51 -22.27 -4.34
CA LEU A 126 16.43 -21.19 -3.95
C LEU A 126 16.73 -21.30 -2.46
N ASP A 127 17.99 -21.55 -2.13
CA ASP A 127 18.46 -21.49 -0.74
C ASP A 127 19.18 -20.17 -0.50
N CYS A 128 18.69 -19.39 0.44
CA CYS A 128 19.22 -18.08 0.78
C CYS A 128 19.33 -17.93 2.29
N GLN A 129 20.43 -17.33 2.74
CA GLN A 129 20.51 -16.91 4.13
C GLN A 129 19.52 -15.75 4.36
N LEU A 130 18.48 -16.01 5.14
CA LEU A 130 17.45 -15.05 5.49
C LEU A 130 17.67 -14.54 6.91
N VAL A 131 17.71 -13.22 7.09
CA VAL A 131 17.87 -12.56 8.37
C VAL A 131 16.77 -11.53 8.55
N SER A 132 16.02 -11.61 9.64
CA SER A 132 14.98 -10.62 9.93
C SER A 132 15.54 -9.43 10.70
N LYS A 133 14.99 -8.25 10.43
CA LYS A 133 15.27 -6.98 11.09
C LYS A 133 13.96 -6.33 11.50
N LEU A 134 13.72 -6.24 12.80
CA LEU A 134 12.65 -5.43 13.37
C LEU A 134 13.19 -4.03 13.64
N ILE A 135 12.65 -3.03 12.96
CA ILE A 135 13.11 -1.63 13.02
C ILE A 135 12.00 -0.76 13.61
N PHE A 136 12.34 -0.02 14.65
CA PHE A 136 11.50 1.06 15.15
C PHE A 136 11.99 2.38 14.56
N SER A 137 11.14 3.02 13.74
CA SER A 137 11.56 4.18 12.94
C SER A 137 11.27 5.54 13.60
N GLN A 138 10.67 5.59 14.80
CA GLN A 138 10.52 6.82 15.58
C GLN A 138 11.76 7.10 16.41
N ASP A 139 12.18 8.39 16.48
CA ASP A 139 13.41 8.79 17.16
C ASP A 139 13.31 8.73 18.70
N HIS A 140 12.11 8.84 19.25
CA HIS A 140 11.86 8.96 20.69
C HIS A 140 11.10 7.77 21.28
N LEU A 141 11.36 6.56 20.76
CA LEU A 141 10.77 5.35 21.32
C LEU A 141 11.67 4.76 22.42
N GLN A 142 11.07 4.49 23.57
CA GLN A 142 11.67 3.67 24.62
C GLN A 142 11.14 2.25 24.50
N VAL A 143 12.02 1.26 24.45
CA VAL A 143 11.68 -0.16 24.30
C VAL A 143 12.15 -0.92 25.53
N GLU A 144 11.23 -1.64 26.18
CA GLU A 144 11.48 -2.52 27.31
C GLU A 144 11.02 -3.94 26.97
N GLY A 145 11.67 -4.96 27.57
CA GLY A 145 11.30 -6.37 27.44
C GLY A 145 11.81 -7.07 26.20
N LEU A 146 12.38 -6.36 25.21
CA LEU A 146 13.09 -6.96 24.09
C LEU A 146 14.59 -7.03 24.38
N ALA A 147 15.23 -8.15 24.04
CA ALA A 147 16.67 -8.30 24.19
C ALA A 147 17.44 -7.52 23.12
N ALA A 148 18.67 -7.11 23.45
CA ALA A 148 19.58 -6.50 22.47
C ALA A 148 19.77 -7.41 21.26
N GLY A 149 19.67 -6.84 20.06
CA GLY A 149 19.78 -7.56 18.79
C GLY A 149 18.46 -8.12 18.24
N GLN A 150 17.37 -8.17 19.02
CA GLN A 150 16.04 -8.54 18.52
C GLN A 150 15.38 -7.40 17.74
N TYR A 151 15.81 -6.18 17.93
CA TYR A 151 15.31 -4.97 17.27
C TYR A 151 16.43 -3.98 17.01
N MET A 152 16.12 -2.98 16.21
CA MET A 152 16.94 -1.79 15.99
C MET A 152 16.10 -0.53 16.23
N LEU A 153 16.65 0.42 16.96
CA LEU A 153 16.16 1.79 16.96
C LEU A 153 16.63 2.50 15.69
N TRP A 154 16.00 3.60 15.35
CA TRP A 154 16.26 4.31 14.09
C TRP A 154 17.74 4.67 13.85
N PRO A 155 18.50 5.23 14.81
CA PRO A 155 19.93 5.50 14.60
C PRO A 155 20.76 4.26 14.29
N GLN A 156 20.42 3.11 14.91
CA GLN A 156 21.08 1.83 14.65
C GLN A 156 20.75 1.31 13.25
N ALA A 157 19.49 1.47 12.82
CA ALA A 157 19.06 1.10 11.48
C ALA A 157 19.78 1.93 10.40
N LEU A 158 19.96 3.24 10.63
CA LEU A 158 20.72 4.11 9.72
C LEU A 158 22.19 3.66 9.59
N THR A 159 22.86 3.39 10.71
CA THR A 159 24.23 2.90 10.69
C THR A 159 24.35 1.55 9.97
N TRP A 160 23.40 0.64 10.19
CA TRP A 160 23.34 -0.65 9.52
C TRP A 160 23.12 -0.51 8.00
N LEU A 161 22.19 0.34 7.58
CA LEU A 161 21.91 0.59 6.15
C LEU A 161 23.10 1.24 5.45
N GLN A 162 23.78 2.20 6.10
CA GLN A 162 25.01 2.81 5.56
C GLN A 162 26.09 1.74 5.37
N GLY A 163 26.31 0.87 6.34
CA GLY A 163 27.28 -0.23 6.22
C GLY A 163 26.94 -1.20 5.07
N LEU A 164 25.66 -1.44 4.79
CA LEU A 164 25.25 -2.23 3.62
C LEU A 164 25.49 -1.48 2.31
N ALA A 165 25.22 -0.19 2.25
CA ALA A 165 25.50 0.64 1.08
C ALA A 165 27.00 0.65 0.75
N ASP A 166 27.85 0.81 1.77
CA ASP A 166 29.31 0.79 1.61
C ASP A 166 29.79 -0.58 1.10
N GLN A 167 29.22 -1.69 1.59
CA GLN A 167 29.54 -3.04 1.12
C GLN A 167 29.09 -3.28 -0.33
N MET A 168 28.01 -2.66 -0.75
CA MET A 168 27.44 -2.82 -2.09
C MET A 168 27.97 -1.81 -3.10
N ALA A 169 28.70 -0.80 -2.67
CA ALA A 169 29.22 0.28 -3.51
C ALA A 169 30.07 -0.30 -4.67
N GLY A 170 29.70 0.06 -5.90
CA GLY A 170 30.40 -0.38 -7.11
C GLY A 170 30.22 -1.85 -7.47
N GLN A 171 29.45 -2.62 -6.71
CA GLN A 171 29.19 -4.03 -7.06
C GLN A 171 28.02 -4.12 -8.06
N PRO A 172 28.20 -4.82 -9.20
CA PRO A 172 27.10 -5.06 -10.11
C PRO A 172 26.09 -6.03 -9.50
N CYS A 173 24.82 -5.93 -9.94
CA CYS A 173 23.80 -6.90 -9.58
C CYS A 173 24.24 -8.31 -10.02
N SER A 174 24.41 -9.21 -9.07
CA SER A 174 24.78 -10.58 -9.36
C SER A 174 23.62 -11.33 -10.05
N ARG A 175 23.95 -12.39 -10.82
CA ARG A 175 22.95 -13.26 -11.44
C ARG A 175 21.95 -13.81 -10.42
N ARG A 176 22.41 -14.14 -9.21
CA ARG A 176 21.55 -14.64 -8.14
C ARG A 176 20.57 -13.57 -7.63
N GLN A 177 21.05 -12.35 -7.44
CA GLN A 177 20.17 -11.23 -7.07
C GLN A 177 19.13 -10.97 -8.15
N GLN A 178 19.52 -11.00 -9.43
CA GLN A 178 18.58 -10.82 -10.53
C GLN A 178 17.48 -11.90 -10.53
N LEU A 179 17.85 -13.17 -10.37
CA LEU A 179 16.87 -14.27 -10.27
C LEU A 179 15.89 -14.08 -9.10
N LEU A 180 16.39 -13.64 -7.94
CA LEU A 180 15.53 -13.34 -6.79
C LEU A 180 14.61 -12.15 -7.04
N LEU A 181 15.12 -11.09 -7.67
CA LEU A 181 14.30 -9.92 -8.05
C LEU A 181 13.20 -10.32 -9.03
N ASP A 182 13.53 -11.10 -10.06
CA ASP A 182 12.55 -11.55 -11.07
C ASP A 182 11.47 -12.46 -10.46
N LEU A 183 11.84 -13.28 -9.47
CA LEU A 183 10.91 -14.13 -8.74
C LEU A 183 9.99 -13.32 -7.79
N LEU A 184 10.54 -12.33 -7.07
CA LEU A 184 9.86 -11.68 -5.96
C LEU A 184 9.11 -10.42 -6.38
N ARG A 185 9.53 -9.69 -7.41
CA ARG A 185 8.83 -8.49 -7.91
C ARG A 185 7.35 -8.71 -8.25
N PRO A 186 6.93 -9.82 -8.88
CA PRO A 186 5.52 -10.07 -9.14
C PRO A 186 4.67 -10.24 -7.88
N LEU A 187 5.31 -10.47 -6.71
CA LEU A 187 4.64 -10.61 -5.43
C LEU A 187 4.42 -9.27 -4.71
N GLN A 188 5.00 -8.19 -5.21
CA GLN A 188 4.72 -6.85 -4.69
C GLN A 188 3.27 -6.48 -4.95
N HIS A 189 2.63 -5.91 -3.95
CA HIS A 189 1.24 -5.44 -4.01
C HIS A 189 0.21 -6.53 -4.38
N ALA A 190 0.60 -7.81 -4.28
CA ALA A 190 -0.25 -8.95 -4.65
C ALA A 190 -1.18 -9.41 -3.51
N SER A 191 -1.27 -8.65 -2.41
CA SER A 191 -2.12 -9.01 -1.28
C SER A 191 -3.58 -9.23 -1.69
N PRO A 192 -4.22 -10.36 -1.29
CA PRO A 192 -5.61 -10.63 -1.56
C PRO A 192 -6.56 -9.86 -0.63
N TYR A 193 -6.03 -9.22 0.41
CA TYR A 193 -6.86 -8.47 1.34
C TYR A 193 -7.54 -7.28 0.66
N ARG A 194 -8.75 -7.02 1.11
CA ARG A 194 -9.59 -5.92 0.65
C ARG A 194 -10.02 -5.10 1.86
N PRO A 195 -10.25 -3.80 1.70
CA PRO A 195 -10.91 -3.00 2.73
C PRO A 195 -12.26 -3.62 3.12
N ARG A 196 -12.83 -3.16 4.22
CA ARG A 196 -14.21 -3.52 4.57
C ARG A 196 -15.19 -3.10 3.47
N GLN A 197 -16.32 -3.78 3.39
CA GLN A 197 -17.40 -3.38 2.49
C GLN A 197 -18.15 -2.17 3.07
N LEU A 198 -18.54 -1.25 2.19
CA LEU A 198 -19.46 -0.19 2.56
C LEU A 198 -20.87 -0.75 2.76
N THR A 199 -21.55 -0.28 3.77
CA THR A 199 -22.99 -0.52 3.95
C THR A 199 -23.80 0.19 2.86
N SER A 200 -25.06 -0.21 2.68
CA SER A 200 -25.97 0.45 1.73
C SER A 200 -26.19 1.93 2.08
N ILE A 201 -26.24 2.25 3.36
CA ILE A 201 -26.43 3.63 3.85
C ILE A 201 -25.19 4.46 3.51
N GLU A 202 -23.99 3.96 3.82
CA GLU A 202 -22.74 4.66 3.49
C GLU A 202 -22.65 4.96 1.99
N ARG A 203 -22.92 3.97 1.12
CA ARG A 203 -22.91 4.17 -0.34
C ARG A 203 -23.85 5.27 -0.82
N GLN A 204 -25.04 5.39 -0.18
CA GLN A 204 -26.04 6.40 -0.54
C GLN A 204 -25.68 7.79 -0.04
N THR A 205 -24.91 7.90 1.05
CA THR A 205 -24.54 9.18 1.66
C THR A 205 -23.25 9.78 1.08
N LEU A 206 -22.48 9.01 0.31
CA LEU A 206 -21.26 9.53 -0.32
C LEU A 206 -21.60 10.63 -1.34
N LEU A 207 -20.94 11.77 -1.19
CA LEU A 207 -21.06 12.91 -2.11
C LEU A 207 -20.52 12.55 -3.49
N SER A 208 -21.26 12.93 -4.52
CA SER A 208 -20.79 12.82 -5.91
C SER A 208 -19.89 13.99 -6.30
N GLY A 209 -19.00 13.75 -7.26
CA GLY A 209 -18.09 14.75 -7.79
C GLY A 209 -16.75 14.13 -8.17
N ILE A 210 -15.99 14.80 -9.02
CA ILE A 210 -14.61 14.40 -9.33
C ILE A 210 -13.70 14.99 -8.26
N GLY A 211 -12.99 14.13 -7.53
CA GLY A 211 -12.06 14.53 -6.48
C GLY A 211 -10.71 14.96 -7.06
N CYS A 212 -10.08 15.95 -6.47
CA CYS A 212 -8.70 16.32 -6.79
C CYS A 212 -7.73 15.38 -6.05
N PRO A 213 -6.80 14.70 -6.73
CA PRO A 213 -5.86 13.81 -6.07
C PRO A 213 -4.83 14.56 -5.21
N ARG A 214 -4.66 15.87 -5.40
CA ARG A 214 -3.71 16.72 -4.66
C ARG A 214 -4.30 17.32 -3.39
N CYS A 215 -5.42 18.04 -3.49
CA CYS A 215 -6.01 18.70 -2.32
C CYS A 215 -7.18 17.93 -1.71
N LEU A 216 -7.54 16.78 -2.24
CA LEU A 216 -8.60 15.87 -1.79
C LEU A 216 -10.00 16.52 -1.74
N ARG A 217 -10.22 17.66 -2.38
CA ARG A 217 -11.53 18.30 -2.46
C ARG A 217 -12.29 17.78 -3.67
N LEU A 218 -13.60 17.64 -3.52
CA LEU A 218 -14.52 17.39 -4.63
C LEU A 218 -14.73 18.68 -5.43
N GLY A 219 -15.23 18.54 -6.68
CA GLY A 219 -15.62 19.67 -7.49
C GLY A 219 -14.59 20.07 -8.55
N MET A 220 -13.76 19.12 -9.02
CA MET A 220 -12.99 19.35 -10.25
C MET A 220 -13.95 19.60 -11.42
N THR A 221 -13.66 20.58 -12.25
CA THR A 221 -14.50 21.01 -13.37
C THR A 221 -13.95 20.54 -14.71
N SER A 222 -14.85 20.13 -15.61
CA SER A 222 -14.49 19.69 -16.96
C SER A 222 -14.54 20.85 -17.94
N SER A 223 -13.42 21.12 -18.62
CA SER A 223 -13.31 22.02 -19.78
C SER A 223 -13.44 21.22 -21.10
N ARG A 224 -13.13 21.83 -22.25
CA ARG A 224 -13.11 21.10 -23.53
C ARG A 224 -12.13 19.93 -23.55
N TYR A 225 -10.96 20.07 -22.94
CA TYR A 225 -9.86 19.10 -23.04
C TYR A 225 -9.47 18.44 -21.71
N LYS A 226 -9.60 19.16 -20.60
CA LYS A 226 -9.07 18.78 -19.30
C LYS A 226 -10.13 18.80 -18.21
N VAL A 227 -9.85 18.10 -17.13
CA VAL A 227 -10.53 18.23 -15.83
C VAL A 227 -9.56 18.93 -14.90
N SER A 228 -9.98 20.01 -14.26
CA SER A 228 -9.09 20.87 -13.46
C SER A 228 -9.68 21.17 -12.09
N CYS A 229 -8.82 21.21 -11.10
CA CYS A 229 -9.17 21.57 -9.73
C CYS A 229 -9.16 23.10 -9.57
N PRO A 230 -10.28 23.74 -9.21
CA PRO A 230 -10.33 25.20 -9.03
C PRO A 230 -9.58 25.67 -7.77
N HIS A 231 -9.28 24.78 -6.82
CA HIS A 231 -8.63 25.13 -5.56
C HIS A 231 -7.11 24.97 -5.58
N TYR A 232 -6.60 23.97 -6.31
CA TYR A 232 -5.18 23.62 -6.30
C TYR A 232 -4.48 23.86 -7.64
N GLY A 233 -5.27 24.09 -8.71
CA GLY A 233 -4.72 24.27 -10.06
C GLY A 233 -4.27 22.96 -10.74
N PHE A 234 -4.39 21.81 -10.07
CA PHE A 234 -4.09 20.51 -10.68
C PHE A 234 -5.04 20.24 -11.84
N GLY A 235 -4.48 19.79 -12.96
CA GLY A 235 -5.25 19.42 -14.15
C GLY A 235 -4.78 18.12 -14.76
N GLU A 236 -5.73 17.32 -15.20
CA GLU A 236 -5.49 16.03 -15.87
C GLU A 236 -6.38 15.88 -17.11
N ASP A 237 -6.00 14.98 -18.02
CA ASP A 237 -6.83 14.68 -19.18
C ASP A 237 -8.14 14.00 -18.76
N LYS A 238 -9.19 14.21 -19.55
CA LYS A 238 -10.52 13.61 -19.30
C LYS A 238 -10.47 12.09 -19.18
N ALA A 239 -9.61 11.44 -19.99
CA ALA A 239 -9.44 10.00 -19.94
C ALA A 239 -8.84 9.55 -18.62
N ALA A 240 -7.79 10.23 -18.14
CA ALA A 240 -7.15 9.97 -16.86
C ALA A 240 -8.12 10.20 -15.70
N ALA A 241 -8.86 11.33 -15.70
CA ALA A 241 -9.86 11.64 -14.68
C ALA A 241 -10.97 10.57 -14.62
N CYS A 242 -11.47 10.10 -15.79
CA CYS A 242 -12.48 9.05 -15.86
C CYS A 242 -11.93 7.71 -15.32
N LEU A 243 -10.75 7.30 -15.74
CA LEU A 243 -10.14 6.06 -15.29
C LEU A 243 -9.87 6.08 -13.79
N ARG A 244 -9.26 7.16 -13.29
CA ARG A 244 -9.01 7.33 -11.84
C ARG A 244 -10.32 7.28 -11.05
N SER A 245 -11.35 8.03 -11.47
CA SER A 245 -12.65 8.02 -10.78
C SER A 245 -13.34 6.66 -10.84
N ALA A 246 -13.17 5.90 -11.93
CA ALA A 246 -13.65 4.53 -12.02
C ALA A 246 -12.92 3.61 -11.04
N CYS A 247 -11.60 3.75 -10.90
CA CYS A 247 -10.80 3.00 -9.96
C CYS A 247 -11.09 3.39 -8.50
N GLU A 248 -11.33 4.67 -8.20
CA GLU A 248 -11.79 5.13 -6.88
C GLU A 248 -13.15 4.51 -6.51
N TRP A 249 -14.10 4.54 -7.44
CA TRP A 249 -15.40 3.89 -7.27
C TRP A 249 -15.24 2.38 -7.06
N ALA A 250 -14.40 1.75 -7.86
CA ALA A 250 -14.12 0.32 -7.79
C ALA A 250 -13.51 -0.11 -6.45
N LEU A 251 -12.62 0.71 -5.88
CA LEU A 251 -12.04 0.47 -4.55
C LEU A 251 -13.10 0.57 -3.44
N LEU A 252 -13.97 1.58 -3.51
CA LEU A 252 -15.06 1.77 -2.55
C LEU A 252 -16.15 0.68 -2.66
N ASN A 253 -16.32 0.08 -3.84
CA ASN A 253 -17.35 -0.90 -4.15
C ASN A 253 -16.73 -2.18 -4.72
N HIS A 254 -15.68 -2.68 -4.08
CA HIS A 254 -14.90 -3.82 -4.58
C HIS A 254 -15.69 -5.15 -4.67
N ASP A 255 -16.86 -5.20 -4.05
CA ASP A 255 -17.84 -6.29 -4.09
C ASP A 255 -18.85 -6.18 -5.26
N LEU A 256 -18.82 -5.08 -6.02
CA LEU A 256 -19.75 -4.81 -7.11
C LEU A 256 -19.03 -4.75 -8.47
N PRO A 257 -19.69 -5.16 -9.56
CA PRO A 257 -19.16 -4.95 -10.91
C PRO A 257 -19.23 -3.46 -11.28
N LEU A 258 -18.26 -3.00 -12.10
CA LEU A 258 -18.27 -1.62 -12.58
C LEU A 258 -19.37 -1.43 -13.61
N SER A 259 -20.18 -0.37 -13.45
CA SER A 259 -21.14 0.06 -14.45
C SER A 259 -20.96 1.54 -14.78
N ARG A 260 -21.16 1.90 -16.05
CA ARG A 260 -21.07 3.30 -16.50
C ARG A 260 -21.99 4.20 -15.68
N SER A 261 -23.23 3.78 -15.45
CA SER A 261 -24.24 4.60 -14.74
C SER A 261 -23.84 4.86 -13.28
N ALA A 262 -23.37 3.84 -12.57
CA ALA A 262 -22.94 4.00 -11.17
C ALA A 262 -21.74 4.94 -11.06
N ILE A 263 -20.74 4.78 -11.94
CA ILE A 263 -19.54 5.61 -11.94
C ILE A 263 -19.85 7.04 -12.41
N SER A 264 -20.72 7.22 -13.40
CA SER A 264 -21.18 8.55 -13.84
C SER A 264 -21.90 9.31 -12.70
N ASN A 265 -22.74 8.61 -11.94
CA ASN A 265 -23.39 9.18 -10.75
C ASN A 265 -22.35 9.55 -9.67
N TYR A 266 -21.37 8.68 -9.42
CA TYR A 266 -20.27 8.94 -8.50
C TYR A 266 -19.45 10.18 -8.91
N MET A 267 -19.18 10.35 -10.20
CA MET A 267 -18.48 11.52 -10.74
C MET A 267 -19.34 12.79 -10.76
N GLY A 268 -20.67 12.66 -10.65
CA GLY A 268 -21.59 13.80 -10.76
C GLY A 268 -21.56 14.49 -12.14
N SER A 269 -21.12 13.80 -13.18
CA SER A 269 -20.90 14.40 -14.52
C SER A 269 -21.26 13.46 -15.67
N LYS A 270 -22.42 13.72 -16.27
CA LYS A 270 -22.86 13.02 -17.48
C LYS A 270 -22.07 13.42 -18.76
N GLN A 271 -21.40 14.58 -18.73
CA GLN A 271 -20.62 15.06 -19.88
C GLN A 271 -19.43 14.15 -20.22
N LEU A 272 -18.97 13.35 -19.26
CA LEU A 272 -17.84 12.45 -19.41
C LEU A 272 -18.24 11.01 -19.77
N ASP A 273 -19.53 10.69 -19.91
CA ASP A 273 -20.03 9.33 -20.09
C ASP A 273 -19.41 8.57 -21.28
N ARG A 274 -19.22 9.24 -22.42
CA ARG A 274 -18.58 8.62 -23.60
C ARG A 274 -17.10 8.30 -23.34
N THR A 275 -16.40 9.21 -22.65
CA THR A 275 -14.99 9.00 -22.29
C THR A 275 -14.88 7.90 -21.26
N LEU A 276 -15.73 7.91 -20.22
CA LEU A 276 -15.81 6.87 -19.21
C LEU A 276 -16.07 5.49 -19.84
N GLN A 277 -17.05 5.37 -20.72
CA GLN A 277 -17.35 4.10 -21.39
C GLN A 277 -16.15 3.54 -22.16
N ARG A 278 -15.40 4.42 -22.84
CA ARG A 278 -14.18 4.02 -23.56
C ARG A 278 -13.09 3.55 -22.60
N GLN A 279 -12.90 4.25 -21.48
CA GLN A 279 -11.90 3.85 -20.46
C GLN A 279 -12.26 2.51 -19.81
N LEU A 280 -13.55 2.28 -19.49
CA LEU A 280 -14.00 1.00 -18.95
C LEU A 280 -13.75 -0.15 -19.93
N ALA A 281 -14.09 0.05 -21.20
CA ALA A 281 -13.88 -0.97 -22.24
C ALA A 281 -12.39 -1.25 -22.54
N GLN A 282 -11.52 -0.26 -22.34
CA GLN A 282 -10.08 -0.37 -22.59
C GLN A 282 -9.34 -1.08 -21.46
N HIS A 283 -9.74 -0.84 -20.22
CA HIS A 283 -8.97 -1.24 -19.04
C HIS A 283 -9.59 -2.40 -18.24
N PHE A 284 -10.87 -2.69 -18.42
CA PHE A 284 -11.58 -3.72 -17.62
C PHE A 284 -12.22 -4.78 -18.51
N HIS A 285 -12.25 -6.02 -18.03
CA HIS A 285 -12.90 -7.11 -18.73
C HIS A 285 -14.43 -6.96 -18.69
N SER A 286 -15.07 -7.03 -19.88
CA SER A 286 -16.52 -6.94 -20.01
C SER A 286 -17.19 -8.23 -19.55
N LEU A 287 -18.09 -8.15 -18.58
CA LEU A 287 -18.92 -9.27 -18.13
C LEU A 287 -20.18 -9.40 -18.98
N HIS A 288 -20.81 -8.27 -19.35
CA HIS A 288 -21.99 -8.22 -20.19
C HIS A 288 -21.88 -7.10 -21.23
N LYS A 289 -22.35 -7.36 -22.45
CA LYS A 289 -22.40 -6.39 -23.54
C LYS A 289 -23.83 -5.82 -23.69
N GLY A 290 -23.95 -4.64 -24.29
CA GLY A 290 -25.23 -3.99 -24.59
C GLY A 290 -25.61 -2.88 -23.61
N HIS A 291 -26.92 -2.64 -23.47
CA HIS A 291 -27.43 -1.47 -22.73
C HIS A 291 -27.09 -1.49 -21.22
N HIS A 292 -26.89 -2.68 -20.66
CA HIS A 292 -26.50 -2.91 -19.26
C HIS A 292 -25.06 -3.42 -19.15
N ALA A 293 -24.17 -2.92 -20.03
CA ALA A 293 -22.75 -3.31 -19.97
C ALA A 293 -22.17 -3.08 -18.60
N CYS A 294 -21.57 -4.13 -18.04
CA CYS A 294 -20.83 -4.07 -16.81
C CYS A 294 -19.47 -4.77 -16.98
N TYR A 295 -18.55 -4.43 -16.11
CA TYR A 295 -17.16 -4.86 -16.17
C TYR A 295 -16.74 -5.49 -14.86
N GLN A 296 -15.82 -6.42 -14.95
CA GLN A 296 -15.23 -7.05 -13.78
C GLN A 296 -14.46 -6.00 -12.95
N ASN A 297 -14.70 -6.01 -11.65
CA ASN A 297 -13.92 -5.20 -10.72
C ASN A 297 -12.59 -5.92 -10.45
N ASP A 298 -11.59 -5.61 -11.29
CA ASP A 298 -10.27 -6.20 -11.19
C ASP A 298 -9.36 -5.34 -10.30
N TYR A 299 -9.02 -5.89 -9.15
CA TYR A 299 -8.24 -5.18 -8.15
C TYR A 299 -6.81 -4.84 -8.61
N ALA A 300 -6.18 -5.67 -9.44
CA ALA A 300 -4.84 -5.40 -9.93
C ALA A 300 -4.84 -4.14 -10.82
N THR A 301 -5.81 -4.03 -11.73
CA THR A 301 -6.02 -2.83 -12.56
C THR A 301 -6.31 -1.59 -11.71
N VAL A 302 -7.17 -1.73 -10.70
CA VAL A 302 -7.51 -0.65 -9.76
C VAL A 302 -6.27 -0.19 -9.00
N TYR A 303 -5.48 -1.14 -8.46
CA TYR A 303 -4.24 -0.84 -7.76
C TYR A 303 -3.25 -0.10 -8.66
N GLN A 304 -2.95 -0.65 -9.84
CA GLN A 304 -2.00 -0.05 -10.79
C GLN A 304 -2.40 1.39 -11.19
N CYS A 305 -3.69 1.64 -11.35
CA CYS A 305 -4.18 2.97 -11.65
C CYS A 305 -3.99 3.92 -10.47
N LEU A 306 -4.40 3.53 -9.26
CA LEU A 306 -4.41 4.41 -8.10
C LEU A 306 -3.00 4.66 -7.54
N SER A 307 -2.07 3.71 -7.65
CA SER A 307 -0.68 3.86 -7.19
C SER A 307 0.08 4.98 -7.89
N GLN A 308 -0.34 5.39 -9.09
CA GLN A 308 0.24 6.55 -9.79
C GLN A 308 -0.03 7.88 -9.06
N TYR A 309 -0.97 7.88 -8.12
CA TYR A 309 -1.35 9.04 -7.33
C TYR A 309 -0.91 8.92 -5.85
N ASP A 310 -0.20 7.85 -5.49
CA ASP A 310 0.41 7.71 -4.18
C ASP A 310 1.71 8.53 -4.13
N GLY A 311 1.88 9.35 -3.10
CA GLY A 311 3.02 10.28 -3.00
C GLY A 311 2.81 11.64 -3.70
N VAL A 312 1.59 11.91 -4.09
CA VAL A 312 1.17 13.18 -4.73
C VAL A 312 0.61 14.16 -3.70
#